data_65bde25a7c2fa98f01f70858e352655a
#
_entry.id   65bde25a7c2fa98f01f70858e352655a
#
_cell.length_a   1.000
_cell.length_b   1.000
_cell.length_c   1.000
_cell.angle_alpha   90.00
_cell.angle_beta   90.00
_cell.angle_gamma   90.00
#
_symmetry.space_group_name_H-M   'P 1'
#
loop_
_entity.id
_entity.type
_entity.pdbx_description
1 polymer ?
#
loop_
_entity_poly.entity_id
_entity_poly.type
_entity_poly.pdbx_seq_one_letter_code
_entity_poly.pdbx_strand_id
1 'polypeptide(L)'
;MAAPREGTSQELEAAVEEEEDAGHMQADPEQEEPEPRLRDTPEDISFEAAANTIAFHPSQDILAAGDVDGDVYVYSYSCLEGGNRELWSSGHHLKSCREVSFSHDGHKLFTVSKDKSIHILNVEEGRLVTRFSKAHSSALNSLLVIDEHLFATGDDGGMLKVWDLRKGTAIMEMRQHEEYISSMAIDENKKLLLTTSGDGTMGVFNIKRRRFELLSEPQSGDLTSVALMKRGKKVACGSSEGTIYLFNWDGFGATSDRFAVKAESIDCMVPVTENVLCTGSIDGVIRAVNILPNRVIGSVGQHLGEPIEQLAKSHTGQLLASCGHDQKVKFWDISSLCSMVVDDYRKRKKSGQLKALSSKALGGREDFFADLREEAEAPKEEQEEESHSDDSD
;
A
#
# COMPACT_ATOMS: atom_id res chain seq x y z
N MET A 1 83.98 34.34 -7.59
CA MET A 1 85.22 33.59 -7.66
C MET A 1 84.80 32.16 -7.69
N ALA A 2 84.99 31.39 -8.59
CA ALA A 2 85.79 31.04 -9.70
C ALA A 2 85.05 29.93 -10.48
N ALA A 3 84.91 30.11 -11.73
CA ALA A 3 84.74 29.03 -12.70
C ALA A 3 86.09 28.38 -12.94
N PRO A 4 86.31 27.56 -13.92
CA PRO A 4 85.65 26.35 -14.48
C PRO A 4 86.63 25.20 -14.65
N ARG A 5 86.27 24.07 -15.25
CA ARG A 5 87.17 23.34 -16.18
C ARG A 5 86.42 22.30 -17.01
N GLU A 6 86.62 22.43 -18.28
CA GLU A 6 86.38 21.62 -19.44
C GLU A 6 87.18 20.32 -19.47
N GLY A 7 86.77 19.41 -20.33
CA GLY A 7 87.52 18.26 -20.84
C GLY A 7 86.54 17.25 -21.45
N THR A 8 86.17 17.37 -22.66
CA THR A 8 86.65 16.90 -24.00
C THR A 8 86.78 15.40 -24.10
N SER A 9 85.99 14.88 -25.00
CA SER A 9 86.37 14.10 -26.22
C SER A 9 86.10 12.64 -26.24
N GLN A 10 85.25 12.34 -27.16
CA GLN A 10 85.43 11.34 -28.25
C GLN A 10 85.33 9.83 -27.94
N GLU A 11 84.47 9.31 -28.78
CA GLU A 11 84.49 8.10 -29.64
C GLU A 11 83.92 6.83 -29.03
N LEU A 12 82.87 6.30 -29.61
CA LEU A 12 82.89 5.43 -30.77
C LEU A 12 81.45 4.90 -31.01
N GLU A 13 81.07 4.91 -32.27
CA GLU A 13 79.88 4.27 -32.85
C GLU A 13 79.85 2.79 -32.56
N ALA A 14 78.68 2.27 -32.14
CA ALA A 14 78.26 0.94 -32.43
C ALA A 14 76.77 0.93 -32.66
N ALA A 15 76.37 0.78 -33.90
CA ALA A 15 75.02 0.52 -34.31
C ALA A 15 74.53 -0.81 -33.75
N VAL A 16 73.44 -0.79 -33.05
CA VAL A 16 72.62 -1.96 -32.78
C VAL A 16 71.21 -1.63 -33.26
N GLU A 17 70.84 -2.31 -34.33
CA GLU A 17 69.46 -2.37 -34.83
C GLU A 17 68.59 -3.01 -33.72
N GLU A 18 67.75 -2.23 -33.09
CA GLU A 18 66.64 -2.73 -32.30
C GLU A 18 65.39 -2.79 -33.18
N GLU A 19 64.97 -4.01 -33.50
CA GLU A 19 63.68 -4.36 -34.11
C GLU A 19 62.55 -3.74 -33.24
N GLU A 20 61.78 -2.81 -33.79
CA GLU A 20 60.51 -2.40 -33.23
C GLU A 20 59.52 -3.55 -33.31
N ASP A 21 59.39 -4.30 -32.21
CA ASP A 21 58.27 -5.23 -32.01
C ASP A 21 57.03 -4.36 -31.69
N ALA A 22 56.28 -4.02 -32.75
CA ALA A 22 54.96 -3.38 -32.61
C ALA A 22 53.99 -4.40 -32.05
N GLY A 23 53.98 -4.51 -30.71
CA GLY A 23 52.97 -5.23 -29.95
C GLY A 23 51.60 -4.66 -30.30
N HIS A 24 50.88 -5.38 -31.12
CA HIS A 24 49.49 -5.16 -31.45
C HIS A 24 48.67 -5.38 -30.19
N MET A 25 48.44 -4.31 -29.40
CA MET A 25 47.42 -4.31 -28.35
C MET A 25 46.07 -4.54 -29.04
N GLN A 26 45.61 -5.77 -29.03
CA GLN A 26 44.22 -6.07 -29.28
C GLN A 26 43.43 -5.39 -28.14
N ALA A 27 42.69 -4.34 -28.47
CA ALA A 27 41.66 -3.80 -27.61
C ALA A 27 40.69 -4.96 -27.33
N ASP A 28 40.54 -5.32 -26.05
CA ASP A 28 39.48 -6.22 -25.62
C ASP A 28 38.14 -5.67 -26.17
N PRO A 29 37.32 -6.51 -26.77
CA PRO A 29 36.01 -6.07 -27.20
C PRO A 29 35.29 -5.56 -25.98
N GLU A 30 34.92 -4.26 -25.98
CA GLU A 30 34.01 -3.68 -25.03
C GLU A 30 32.84 -4.66 -24.90
N GLN A 31 32.72 -5.27 -23.72
CA GLN A 31 31.57 -6.10 -23.41
C GLN A 31 30.38 -5.14 -23.39
N GLU A 32 29.58 -5.14 -24.47
CA GLU A 32 28.31 -4.46 -24.51
C GLU A 32 27.50 -4.96 -23.31
N GLU A 33 27.30 -4.11 -22.33
CA GLU A 33 26.39 -4.42 -21.22
C GLU A 33 25.03 -4.76 -21.84
N PRO A 34 24.41 -5.89 -21.46
CA PRO A 34 23.13 -6.29 -22.04
C PRO A 34 22.10 -5.19 -21.80
N GLU A 35 21.39 -4.79 -22.85
CA GLU A 35 20.33 -3.80 -22.74
C GLU A 35 19.34 -4.23 -21.64
N PRO A 36 18.95 -3.31 -20.71
CA PRO A 36 18.06 -3.64 -19.61
C PRO A 36 16.70 -4.13 -20.12
N ARG A 37 16.27 -5.28 -19.63
CA ARG A 37 15.03 -5.91 -20.04
C ARG A 37 13.83 -5.18 -19.47
N LEU A 38 12.78 -5.03 -20.29
CA LEU A 38 11.49 -4.51 -19.83
C LEU A 38 10.71 -5.62 -19.10
N ARG A 39 10.21 -5.33 -17.92
CA ARG A 39 9.39 -6.22 -17.08
C ARG A 39 7.94 -5.72 -17.05
N ASP A 40 7.01 -6.58 -16.68
CA ASP A 40 5.59 -6.21 -16.50
C ASP A 40 5.40 -5.33 -15.26
N THR A 41 6.25 -5.49 -14.25
CA THR A 41 6.24 -4.73 -13.00
C THR A 41 7.65 -4.33 -12.60
N PRO A 42 7.81 -3.22 -11.85
CA PRO A 42 9.07 -2.87 -11.20
C PRO A 42 9.60 -4.01 -10.34
N GLU A 43 10.90 -4.01 -10.08
CA GLU A 43 11.52 -4.95 -9.14
C GLU A 43 11.11 -4.66 -7.70
N ASP A 44 11.17 -5.69 -6.85
CA ASP A 44 10.95 -5.52 -5.41
C ASP A 44 12.02 -4.57 -4.84
N ILE A 45 11.60 -3.69 -3.93
CA ILE A 45 12.51 -2.84 -3.16
C ILE A 45 12.69 -3.49 -1.80
N SER A 46 13.94 -3.74 -1.41
CA SER A 46 14.29 -4.34 -0.11
C SER A 46 14.79 -3.26 0.85
N PHE A 47 14.41 -3.37 2.12
CA PHE A 47 14.79 -2.46 3.21
C PHE A 47 15.54 -3.21 4.29
N GLU A 48 16.26 -2.50 5.16
CA GLU A 48 16.94 -3.09 6.33
C GLU A 48 15.93 -3.44 7.44
N ALA A 49 14.85 -2.68 7.55
CA ALA A 49 13.77 -2.87 8.52
C ALA A 49 12.42 -3.10 7.81
N ALA A 50 11.42 -3.59 8.54
CA ALA A 50 10.09 -3.80 7.98
C ALA A 50 9.44 -2.46 7.59
N ALA A 51 8.93 -2.36 6.36
CA ALA A 51 8.18 -1.20 5.89
C ALA A 51 6.74 -1.26 6.39
N ASN A 52 6.33 -0.28 7.19
CA ASN A 52 4.97 -0.16 7.73
C ASN A 52 4.01 0.55 6.78
N THR A 53 4.53 1.45 5.97
CA THR A 53 3.69 2.37 5.21
C THR A 53 4.32 2.70 3.87
N ILE A 54 3.46 2.84 2.86
CA ILE A 54 3.85 3.20 1.50
C ILE A 54 2.85 4.17 0.88
N ALA A 55 3.32 5.06 0.03
CA ALA A 55 2.48 5.93 -0.77
C ALA A 55 3.07 6.15 -2.16
N PHE A 56 2.24 6.17 -3.18
CA PHE A 56 2.64 6.62 -4.52
C PHE A 56 2.49 8.13 -4.66
N HIS A 57 3.41 8.71 -5.39
CA HIS A 57 3.31 10.09 -5.82
C HIS A 57 2.12 10.29 -6.77
N PRO A 58 1.36 11.40 -6.67
CA PRO A 58 0.12 11.59 -7.40
C PRO A 58 0.26 11.71 -8.93
N SER A 59 1.47 11.94 -9.47
CA SER A 59 1.66 12.19 -10.90
C SER A 59 3.00 11.70 -11.49
N GLN A 60 3.90 11.15 -10.68
CA GLN A 60 5.22 10.67 -11.09
C GLN A 60 5.45 9.24 -10.65
N ASP A 61 6.39 8.54 -11.29
CA ASP A 61 6.79 7.18 -10.93
C ASP A 61 7.71 7.19 -9.70
N ILE A 62 7.18 7.73 -8.60
CA ILE A 62 7.84 7.86 -7.29
C ILE A 62 7.00 7.17 -6.24
N LEU A 63 7.66 6.48 -5.32
CA LEU A 63 7.07 5.82 -4.17
C LEU A 63 7.82 6.25 -2.91
N ALA A 64 7.07 6.59 -1.86
CA ALA A 64 7.60 6.79 -0.52
C ALA A 64 7.30 5.57 0.35
N ALA A 65 8.22 5.23 1.25
CA ALA A 65 8.05 4.20 2.27
C ALA A 65 8.53 4.70 3.62
N GLY A 66 7.89 4.23 4.69
CA GLY A 66 8.32 4.47 6.07
C GLY A 66 8.43 3.15 6.82
N ASP A 67 9.44 3.00 7.67
CA ASP A 67 9.75 1.76 8.34
C ASP A 67 9.51 1.78 9.86
N VAL A 68 9.77 0.63 10.50
CA VAL A 68 9.62 0.45 11.96
C VAL A 68 10.65 1.22 12.77
N ASP A 69 11.80 1.57 12.20
CA ASP A 69 12.88 2.30 12.87
C ASP A 69 12.66 3.83 12.80
N GLY A 70 11.76 4.27 11.92
CA GLY A 70 11.39 5.67 11.76
C GLY A 70 12.05 6.35 10.57
N ASP A 71 12.71 5.58 9.73
CA ASP A 71 13.30 6.06 8.50
C ASP A 71 12.22 6.18 7.41
N VAL A 72 12.42 7.16 6.55
CA VAL A 72 11.55 7.46 5.41
C VAL A 72 12.40 7.46 4.15
N TYR A 73 11.97 6.70 3.18
CA TYR A 73 12.67 6.52 1.90
C TYR A 73 11.79 7.01 0.76
N VAL A 74 12.40 7.57 -0.25
CA VAL A 74 11.73 7.92 -1.51
C VAL A 74 12.51 7.34 -2.68
N TYR A 75 11.82 6.54 -3.48
CA TYR A 75 12.36 5.85 -4.65
C TYR A 75 11.68 6.34 -5.93
N SER A 76 12.43 6.46 -7.01
CA SER A 76 11.85 6.35 -8.35
C SER A 76 11.80 4.89 -8.73
N TYR A 77 10.67 4.43 -9.26
CA TYR A 77 10.51 3.06 -9.72
C TYR A 77 10.38 3.00 -11.24
N SER A 78 10.79 1.88 -11.84
CA SER A 78 10.73 1.67 -13.27
C SER A 78 10.51 0.20 -13.59
N CYS A 79 9.82 -0.10 -14.69
CA CYS A 79 9.70 -1.45 -15.24
C CYS A 79 10.97 -1.91 -15.99
N LEU A 80 12.00 -1.10 -16.09
CA LEU A 80 13.30 -1.52 -16.59
C LEU A 80 14.07 -2.27 -15.51
N GLU A 81 14.72 -3.39 -15.87
CA GLU A 81 15.55 -4.17 -14.95
C GLU A 81 16.64 -3.28 -14.34
N GLY A 82 16.77 -3.31 -12.99
CA GLY A 82 17.67 -2.41 -12.27
C GLY A 82 17.28 -0.93 -12.30
N GLY A 83 16.06 -0.59 -12.75
CA GLY A 83 15.62 0.79 -12.95
C GLY A 83 15.14 1.52 -11.68
N ASN A 84 14.98 0.81 -10.55
CA ASN A 84 14.61 1.44 -9.29
C ASN A 84 15.80 2.21 -8.70
N ARG A 85 15.56 3.44 -8.24
CA ARG A 85 16.60 4.28 -7.63
C ARG A 85 16.09 4.93 -6.36
N GLU A 86 16.86 4.84 -5.30
CA GLU A 86 16.66 5.68 -4.13
C GLU A 86 16.99 7.14 -4.50
N LEU A 87 16.02 8.03 -4.31
CA LEU A 87 16.20 9.46 -4.52
C LEU A 87 16.80 10.09 -3.27
N TRP A 88 16.26 9.72 -2.12
CA TRP A 88 16.77 10.12 -0.81
C TRP A 88 16.14 9.27 0.29
N SER A 89 16.80 9.27 1.45
CA SER A 89 16.29 8.71 2.71
C SER A 89 16.48 9.72 3.85
N SER A 90 15.68 9.57 4.91
CA SER A 90 15.65 10.52 6.02
C SER A 90 15.28 9.85 7.33
N GLY A 91 16.20 9.87 8.30
CA GLY A 91 16.04 9.37 9.66
C GLY A 91 15.58 10.43 10.67
N HIS A 92 14.50 11.15 10.40
CA HIS A 92 14.06 12.26 11.25
C HIS A 92 13.13 11.85 12.38
N HIS A 93 12.47 10.70 12.30
CA HIS A 93 11.66 10.18 13.39
C HIS A 93 12.49 9.38 14.38
N LEU A 94 12.11 9.46 15.66
CA LEU A 94 12.80 8.74 16.75
C LEU A 94 12.19 7.37 17.03
N LYS A 95 11.10 7.04 16.38
CA LYS A 95 10.36 5.79 16.48
C LYS A 95 9.67 5.51 15.16
N SER A 96 9.12 4.30 15.04
CA SER A 96 8.39 3.82 13.85
C SER A 96 7.60 4.92 13.14
N CYS A 97 7.84 5.05 11.83
CA CYS A 97 6.99 5.80 10.91
C CYS A 97 5.71 4.98 10.67
N ARG A 98 4.55 5.54 11.00
CA ARG A 98 3.28 4.81 10.96
C ARG A 98 2.49 5.05 9.68
N GLU A 99 2.57 6.24 9.12
CA GLU A 99 1.92 6.56 7.86
C GLU A 99 2.66 7.67 7.10
N VAL A 100 2.73 7.50 5.78
CA VAL A 100 3.25 8.50 4.85
C VAL A 100 2.18 8.85 3.81
N SER A 101 2.13 10.11 3.39
CA SER A 101 1.20 10.55 2.35
C SER A 101 1.76 11.76 1.60
N PHE A 102 1.65 11.74 0.29
CA PHE A 102 1.99 12.90 -0.53
C PHE A 102 0.89 13.97 -0.49
N SER A 103 1.28 15.23 -0.65
CA SER A 103 0.34 16.28 -1.01
C SER A 103 -0.24 16.05 -2.40
N HIS A 104 -1.41 16.62 -2.70
CA HIS A 104 -2.07 16.44 -3.99
C HIS A 104 -1.26 16.98 -5.17
N ASP A 105 -0.42 18.00 -4.94
CA ASP A 105 0.51 18.57 -5.92
C ASP A 105 1.84 17.79 -6.03
N GLY A 106 2.08 16.82 -5.15
CA GLY A 106 3.29 16.01 -5.11
C GLY A 106 4.52 16.66 -4.48
N HIS A 107 4.50 17.96 -4.15
CA HIS A 107 5.70 18.65 -3.66
C HIS A 107 6.06 18.36 -2.20
N LYS A 108 5.10 17.88 -1.41
CA LYS A 108 5.29 17.61 0.03
C LYS A 108 5.00 16.17 0.35
N LEU A 109 5.81 15.62 1.25
CA LEU A 109 5.56 14.33 1.88
C LEU A 109 5.25 14.55 3.35
N PHE A 110 4.10 14.09 3.79
CA PHE A 110 3.68 14.11 5.19
C PHE A 110 4.00 12.77 5.80
N THR A 111 4.53 12.78 7.01
CA THR A 111 4.84 11.57 7.77
C THR A 111 4.40 11.70 9.21
N VAL A 112 3.88 10.63 9.79
CA VAL A 112 3.47 10.56 11.20
C VAL A 112 4.12 9.38 11.88
N SER A 113 4.43 9.52 13.18
CA SER A 113 5.22 8.54 13.90
C SER A 113 4.69 8.24 15.29
N LYS A 114 5.07 7.07 15.79
CA LYS A 114 4.94 6.65 17.17
C LYS A 114 5.67 7.58 18.15
N ASP A 115 6.60 8.42 17.67
CA ASP A 115 7.26 9.47 18.47
C ASP A 115 6.38 10.70 18.76
N LYS A 116 5.12 10.68 18.28
CA LYS A 116 4.10 11.74 18.44
C LYS A 116 4.38 13.00 17.64
N SER A 117 5.24 12.94 16.65
CA SER A 117 5.55 14.05 15.76
C SER A 117 4.97 13.84 14.37
N ILE A 118 4.69 14.97 13.71
CA ILE A 118 4.34 15.04 12.28
C ILE A 118 5.48 15.79 11.59
N HIS A 119 6.00 15.23 10.52
CA HIS A 119 6.99 15.88 9.68
C HIS A 119 6.40 16.14 8.30
N ILE A 120 6.81 17.24 7.71
CA ILE A 120 6.49 17.61 6.33
C ILE A 120 7.82 17.85 5.63
N LEU A 121 8.11 17.04 4.62
CA LEU A 121 9.34 17.09 3.85
C LEU A 121 9.06 17.63 2.45
N ASN A 122 10.07 18.28 1.86
CA ASN A 122 10.08 18.59 0.44
C ASN A 122 10.45 17.32 -0.33
N VAL A 123 9.66 16.94 -1.33
CA VAL A 123 9.85 15.68 -2.06
C VAL A 123 11.11 15.70 -2.93
N GLU A 124 11.43 16.83 -3.56
CA GLU A 124 12.59 16.96 -4.45
C GLU A 124 13.92 16.97 -3.69
N GLU A 125 13.96 17.65 -2.53
CA GLU A 125 15.19 17.85 -1.77
C GLU A 125 15.37 16.87 -0.61
N GLY A 126 14.33 16.11 -0.22
CA GLY A 126 14.32 15.27 0.97
C GLY A 126 14.46 16.04 2.29
N ARG A 127 14.32 17.38 2.25
CA ARG A 127 14.56 18.26 3.39
C ARG A 127 13.30 18.47 4.21
N LEU A 128 13.46 18.43 5.55
CA LEU A 128 12.40 18.76 6.50
C LEU A 128 12.00 20.24 6.37
N VAL A 129 10.73 20.48 6.01
CA VAL A 129 10.14 21.83 5.88
C VAL A 129 9.47 22.26 7.17
N THR A 130 8.68 21.37 7.78
CA THR A 130 7.91 21.67 8.98
C THR A 130 7.88 20.47 9.93
N ARG A 131 7.98 20.72 11.21
CA ARG A 131 7.86 19.71 12.27
C ARG A 131 6.86 20.15 13.32
N PHE A 132 5.88 19.29 13.61
CA PHE A 132 5.00 19.42 14.75
C PHE A 132 5.45 18.43 15.82
N SER A 133 6.31 18.88 16.75
CA SER A 133 6.76 18.05 17.88
C SER A 133 5.63 17.92 18.90
N LYS A 134 5.40 16.69 19.40
CA LYS A 134 4.31 16.40 20.34
C LYS A 134 2.95 16.88 19.83
N ALA A 135 2.68 16.59 18.54
CA ALA A 135 1.41 16.94 17.89
C ALA A 135 0.19 16.32 18.61
N HIS A 136 0.38 15.14 19.18
CA HIS A 136 -0.63 14.43 19.96
C HIS A 136 -0.09 14.01 21.34
N SER A 137 -1.00 13.68 22.26
CA SER A 137 -0.67 13.11 23.58
C SER A 137 -0.28 11.64 23.51
N SER A 138 -0.86 10.90 22.56
CA SER A 138 -0.57 9.50 22.26
C SER A 138 0.23 9.37 20.96
N ALA A 139 0.74 8.17 20.65
CA ALA A 139 1.43 7.88 19.39
C ALA A 139 0.48 8.11 18.22
N LEU A 140 0.99 8.67 17.12
CA LEU A 140 0.24 8.83 15.89
C LEU A 140 0.14 7.50 15.17
N ASN A 141 -1.02 7.23 14.57
CA ASN A 141 -1.29 5.99 13.86
C ASN A 141 -1.75 6.23 12.42
N SER A 142 -2.56 7.24 12.17
CA SER A 142 -3.16 7.49 10.86
C SER A 142 -3.06 8.95 10.42
N LEU A 143 -2.99 9.15 9.09
CA LEU A 143 -2.80 10.43 8.41
C LEU A 143 -3.68 10.49 7.17
N LEU A 144 -4.33 11.62 6.93
CA LEU A 144 -5.06 11.89 5.69
C LEU A 144 -4.82 13.31 5.21
N VAL A 145 -4.26 13.48 4.03
CA VAL A 145 -4.15 14.79 3.37
C VAL A 145 -5.49 15.13 2.72
N ILE A 146 -6.12 16.22 3.18
CA ILE A 146 -7.47 16.62 2.76
C ILE A 146 -7.41 17.54 1.54
N ASP A 147 -6.55 18.55 1.60
CA ASP A 147 -6.30 19.50 0.50
C ASP A 147 -4.90 20.12 0.66
N GLU A 148 -4.58 21.16 -0.13
CA GLU A 148 -3.29 21.85 -0.10
C GLU A 148 -2.89 22.39 1.28
N HIS A 149 -3.89 22.65 2.15
CA HIS A 149 -3.69 23.32 3.43
C HIS A 149 -4.17 22.51 4.62
N LEU A 150 -5.06 21.55 4.40
CA LEU A 150 -5.68 20.78 5.47
C LEU A 150 -5.25 19.33 5.45
N PHE A 151 -4.95 18.79 6.61
CA PHE A 151 -4.72 17.36 6.82
C PHE A 151 -5.28 16.92 8.17
N ALA A 152 -5.61 15.66 8.31
CA ALA A 152 -6.10 15.04 9.52
C ALA A 152 -5.12 14.00 10.06
N THR A 153 -5.07 13.82 11.35
CA THR A 153 -4.27 12.81 12.04
C THR A 153 -5.07 12.14 13.13
N GLY A 154 -4.89 10.83 13.28
CA GLY A 154 -5.45 10.00 14.34
C GLY A 154 -4.35 9.41 15.22
N ASP A 155 -4.63 9.24 16.50
CA ASP A 155 -3.67 8.67 17.46
C ASP A 155 -4.19 7.39 18.13
N ASP A 156 -3.29 6.72 18.87
CA ASP A 156 -3.58 5.48 19.59
C ASP A 156 -4.60 5.68 20.74
N GLY A 157 -4.89 6.92 21.13
CA GLY A 157 -5.87 7.24 22.18
C GLY A 157 -7.24 7.63 21.62
N GLY A 158 -7.50 7.47 20.32
CA GLY A 158 -8.77 7.83 19.70
C GLY A 158 -8.98 9.33 19.46
N MET A 159 -7.91 10.11 19.52
CA MET A 159 -7.96 11.55 19.27
C MET A 159 -7.79 11.84 17.78
N LEU A 160 -8.78 12.47 17.17
CA LEU A 160 -8.75 13.04 15.84
C LEU A 160 -8.36 14.52 15.93
N LYS A 161 -7.37 14.93 15.14
CA LYS A 161 -7.02 16.34 14.92
C LYS A 161 -7.06 16.68 13.43
N VAL A 162 -7.59 17.85 13.09
CA VAL A 162 -7.50 18.45 11.76
C VAL A 162 -6.64 19.70 11.85
N TRP A 163 -5.65 19.78 10.96
CA TRP A 163 -4.61 20.81 10.96
C TRP A 163 -4.77 21.74 9.77
N ASP A 164 -4.44 23.02 9.97
CA ASP A 164 -4.33 24.01 8.89
C ASP A 164 -2.86 24.48 8.80
N LEU A 165 -2.19 24.14 7.70
CA LEU A 165 -0.78 24.49 7.46
C LEU A 165 -0.50 25.98 7.48
N ARG A 166 -1.47 26.80 7.06
CA ARG A 166 -1.35 28.25 7.06
C ARG A 166 -1.32 28.83 8.46
N LYS A 167 -1.99 28.14 9.40
CA LYS A 167 -2.03 28.55 10.80
C LYS A 167 -0.95 27.87 11.64
N GLY A 168 -0.43 26.73 11.16
CA GLY A 168 0.53 25.93 11.89
C GLY A 168 -0.05 25.30 13.17
N THR A 169 -1.38 25.15 13.26
CA THR A 169 -2.07 24.63 14.44
C THR A 169 -3.24 23.73 14.07
N ALA A 170 -3.64 22.86 14.99
CA ALA A 170 -4.89 22.13 14.88
C ALA A 170 -6.07 23.11 14.94
N ILE A 171 -7.03 22.92 14.03
CA ILE A 171 -8.28 23.70 13.94
C ILE A 171 -9.48 22.94 14.43
N MET A 172 -9.35 21.64 14.65
CA MET A 172 -10.35 20.75 15.21
C MET A 172 -9.65 19.64 15.98
N GLU A 173 -10.10 19.38 17.19
CA GLU A 173 -9.63 18.29 18.04
C GLU A 173 -10.83 17.61 18.67
N MET A 174 -10.98 16.30 18.46
CA MET A 174 -12.12 15.53 18.95
C MET A 174 -11.71 14.12 19.33
N ARG A 175 -12.11 13.70 20.53
CA ARG A 175 -11.95 12.34 21.00
C ARG A 175 -13.31 11.70 21.17
N GLN A 176 -13.68 10.86 20.23
CA GLN A 176 -14.95 10.12 20.21
C GLN A 176 -14.74 8.61 20.26
N HIS A 177 -13.61 8.15 19.73
CA HIS A 177 -13.20 6.77 19.83
C HIS A 177 -12.54 6.47 21.18
N GLU A 178 -12.71 5.23 21.64
CA GLU A 178 -12.11 4.75 22.89
C GLU A 178 -10.70 4.16 22.66
N GLU A 179 -10.44 3.69 21.44
CA GLU A 179 -9.17 3.09 21.03
C GLU A 179 -8.57 3.81 19.82
N TYR A 180 -7.45 3.29 19.30
CA TYR A 180 -6.69 3.89 18.21
C TYR A 180 -7.54 4.13 16.95
N ILE A 181 -7.24 5.22 16.23
CA ILE A 181 -7.81 5.49 14.92
C ILE A 181 -6.94 4.79 13.90
N SER A 182 -7.49 3.77 13.24
CA SER A 182 -6.78 2.90 12.31
C SER A 182 -6.63 3.52 10.92
N SER A 183 -7.70 4.09 10.39
CA SER A 183 -7.73 4.62 9.03
C SER A 183 -8.73 5.76 8.89
N MET A 184 -8.54 6.58 7.86
CA MET A 184 -9.38 7.73 7.58
C MET A 184 -9.73 7.83 6.09
N ALA A 185 -10.94 8.31 5.79
CA ALA A 185 -11.37 8.64 4.44
C ALA A 185 -12.20 9.92 4.43
N ILE A 186 -12.21 10.64 3.32
CA ILE A 186 -12.97 11.87 3.17
C ILE A 186 -13.83 11.83 1.92
N ASP A 187 -15.01 12.44 1.96
CA ASP A 187 -15.88 12.57 0.81
C ASP A 187 -15.30 13.53 -0.26
N GLU A 188 -15.78 13.39 -1.50
CA GLU A 188 -15.34 14.23 -2.62
C GLU A 188 -15.55 15.73 -2.36
N ASN A 189 -16.57 16.10 -1.57
CA ASN A 189 -16.87 17.49 -1.21
C ASN A 189 -15.99 18.02 -0.06
N LYS A 190 -15.09 17.19 0.49
CA LYS A 190 -14.22 17.51 1.64
C LYS A 190 -15.01 18.05 2.82
N LYS A 191 -16.15 17.43 3.10
CA LYS A 191 -17.09 17.83 4.14
C LYS A 191 -17.16 16.83 5.27
N LEU A 192 -17.30 15.54 4.95
CA LEU A 192 -17.42 14.47 5.91
C LEU A 192 -16.15 13.63 5.94
N LEU A 193 -15.48 13.63 7.07
CA LEU A 193 -14.36 12.77 7.38
C LEU A 193 -14.88 11.53 8.09
N LEU A 194 -14.53 10.37 7.61
CA LEU A 194 -14.80 9.07 8.21
C LEU A 194 -13.53 8.56 8.87
N THR A 195 -13.66 7.96 10.04
CA THR A 195 -12.57 7.30 10.76
C THR A 195 -12.99 5.89 11.13
N THR A 196 -12.06 4.97 11.15
CA THR A 196 -12.23 3.62 11.74
C THR A 196 -11.35 3.48 12.97
N SER A 197 -11.76 2.65 13.92
CA SER A 197 -11.07 2.51 15.20
C SER A 197 -11.02 1.05 15.67
N GLY A 198 -10.01 0.74 16.51
CA GLY A 198 -9.91 -0.49 17.25
C GLY A 198 -11.09 -0.77 18.17
N ASP A 199 -11.87 0.25 18.55
CA ASP A 199 -13.11 0.08 19.33
C ASP A 199 -14.26 -0.55 18.52
N GLY A 200 -14.02 -0.94 17.26
CA GLY A 200 -15.01 -1.55 16.35
C GLY A 200 -16.00 -0.55 15.76
N THR A 201 -15.82 0.75 15.95
CA THR A 201 -16.75 1.77 15.44
C THR A 201 -16.19 2.57 14.27
N MET A 202 -17.09 3.08 13.45
CA MET A 202 -16.79 4.08 12.43
C MET A 202 -17.31 5.44 12.90
N GLY A 203 -16.43 6.45 12.96
CA GLY A 203 -16.77 7.82 13.30
C GLY A 203 -17.04 8.69 12.08
N VAL A 204 -17.99 9.61 12.19
CA VAL A 204 -18.33 10.58 11.16
C VAL A 204 -18.18 12.00 11.69
N PHE A 205 -17.34 12.80 11.05
CA PHE A 205 -16.98 14.14 11.46
C PHE A 205 -17.21 15.14 10.33
N ASN A 206 -17.84 16.25 10.63
CA ASN A 206 -18.06 17.33 9.66
C ASN A 206 -16.94 18.38 9.79
N ILE A 207 -15.97 18.35 8.87
CA ILE A 207 -14.80 19.24 8.92
C ILE A 207 -15.21 20.71 8.75
N LYS A 208 -16.15 20.99 7.80
CA LYS A 208 -16.57 22.38 7.53
C LYS A 208 -17.28 23.01 8.72
N ARG A 209 -18.05 22.21 9.47
CA ARG A 209 -18.76 22.64 10.68
C ARG A 209 -17.96 22.41 11.96
N ARG A 210 -16.81 21.71 11.86
CA ARG A 210 -15.94 21.36 13.00
C ARG A 210 -16.71 20.68 14.10
N ARG A 211 -17.50 19.68 13.77
CA ARG A 211 -18.31 18.96 14.74
C ARG A 211 -18.33 17.47 14.46
N PHE A 212 -18.53 16.73 15.51
CA PHE A 212 -18.87 15.32 15.47
C PHE A 212 -20.32 15.15 15.01
N GLU A 213 -20.59 14.16 14.15
CA GLU A 213 -21.94 13.84 13.70
C GLU A 213 -22.47 12.58 14.40
N LEU A 214 -21.74 11.44 14.32
CA LEU A 214 -22.12 10.19 14.97
C LEU A 214 -20.96 9.16 15.01
N LEU A 215 -21.09 8.14 15.88
CA LEU A 215 -20.41 6.84 15.78
C LEU A 215 -21.40 5.81 15.23
N SER A 216 -20.89 4.83 14.48
CA SER A 216 -21.67 3.64 14.13
C SER A 216 -21.91 2.74 15.34
N GLU A 217 -22.82 1.79 15.20
CA GLU A 217 -22.87 0.63 16.08
C GLU A 217 -21.52 -0.10 16.03
N PRO A 218 -21.01 -0.60 17.18
CA PRO A 218 -19.77 -1.37 17.21
C PRO A 218 -19.93 -2.67 16.44
N GLN A 219 -18.90 -3.03 15.67
CA GLN A 219 -18.82 -4.26 14.92
C GLN A 219 -17.96 -5.28 15.68
N SER A 220 -17.98 -6.53 15.22
CA SER A 220 -17.10 -7.58 15.75
C SER A 220 -15.66 -7.33 15.27
N GLY A 221 -14.74 -7.30 16.23
CA GLY A 221 -13.33 -7.00 16.00
C GLY A 221 -13.05 -5.54 15.68
N ASP A 222 -11.77 -5.21 15.64
CA ASP A 222 -11.28 -3.87 15.31
C ASP A 222 -11.64 -3.52 13.87
N LEU A 223 -12.05 -2.28 13.62
CA LEU A 223 -12.10 -1.76 12.27
C LEU A 223 -10.72 -1.20 11.88
N THR A 224 -10.09 -1.82 10.90
CA THR A 224 -8.68 -1.60 10.54
C THR A 224 -8.48 -0.65 9.37
N SER A 225 -9.45 -0.59 8.47
CA SER A 225 -9.32 0.18 7.23
C SER A 225 -10.67 0.67 6.72
N VAL A 226 -10.69 1.78 5.95
CA VAL A 226 -11.91 2.36 5.37
C VAL A 226 -11.70 2.75 3.92
N ALA A 227 -12.69 2.46 3.07
CA ALA A 227 -12.67 2.79 1.65
C ALA A 227 -14.05 3.27 1.16
N LEU A 228 -14.06 4.31 0.33
CA LEU A 228 -15.27 4.77 -0.35
C LEU A 228 -15.48 4.00 -1.65
N MET A 229 -16.66 3.39 -1.80
CA MET A 229 -17.01 2.52 -2.92
C MET A 229 -18.28 2.99 -3.61
N LYS A 230 -18.57 2.45 -4.80
CA LYS A 230 -19.81 2.72 -5.54
C LYS A 230 -20.02 4.24 -5.78
N ARG A 231 -18.95 4.94 -6.20
CA ARG A 231 -18.97 6.42 -6.40
C ARG A 231 -19.41 7.16 -5.14
N GLY A 232 -18.83 6.80 -3.99
CA GLY A 232 -19.14 7.41 -2.71
C GLY A 232 -20.50 7.04 -2.10
N LYS A 233 -21.28 6.09 -2.69
CA LYS A 233 -22.57 5.65 -2.14
C LYS A 233 -22.47 4.59 -1.06
N LYS A 234 -21.32 3.94 -0.96
CA LYS A 234 -21.01 2.90 0.03
C LYS A 234 -19.70 3.18 0.71
N VAL A 235 -19.64 2.87 1.98
CA VAL A 235 -18.42 2.84 2.77
C VAL A 235 -18.12 1.39 3.11
N ALA A 236 -16.92 0.94 2.80
CA ALA A 236 -16.42 -0.38 3.17
C ALA A 236 -15.42 -0.20 4.31
N CYS A 237 -15.60 -0.94 5.41
CA CYS A 237 -14.68 -0.99 6.54
C CYS A 237 -14.16 -2.42 6.68
N GLY A 238 -12.84 -2.59 6.68
CA GLY A 238 -12.17 -3.86 6.95
C GLY A 238 -12.11 -4.13 8.44
N SER A 239 -12.11 -5.40 8.81
CA SER A 239 -12.04 -5.82 10.21
C SER A 239 -10.89 -6.79 10.45
N SER A 240 -10.37 -6.78 11.68
CA SER A 240 -9.38 -7.75 12.18
C SER A 240 -9.85 -9.21 12.13
N GLU A 241 -11.16 -9.46 11.93
CA GLU A 241 -11.74 -10.81 11.79
C GLU A 241 -11.98 -11.23 10.32
N GLY A 242 -11.34 -10.57 9.34
CA GLY A 242 -11.47 -10.95 7.92
C GLY A 242 -12.82 -10.60 7.28
N THR A 243 -13.58 -9.70 7.89
CA THR A 243 -14.91 -9.28 7.41
C THR A 243 -14.86 -7.84 6.89
N ILE A 244 -15.51 -7.60 5.75
CA ILE A 244 -15.78 -6.25 5.24
C ILE A 244 -17.20 -5.87 5.64
N TYR A 245 -17.36 -4.81 6.42
CA TYR A 245 -18.63 -4.19 6.77
C TYR A 245 -18.97 -3.09 5.79
N LEU A 246 -20.19 -3.07 5.28
CA LEU A 246 -20.66 -2.08 4.32
C LEU A 246 -21.71 -1.18 4.96
N PHE A 247 -21.48 0.13 4.85
CA PHE A 247 -22.45 1.15 5.26
C PHE A 247 -23.01 1.86 4.03
N ASN A 248 -24.25 2.31 4.13
CA ASN A 248 -24.80 3.24 3.15
C ASN A 248 -24.28 4.65 3.42
N TRP A 249 -23.99 5.40 2.36
CA TRP A 249 -23.81 6.84 2.50
C TRP A 249 -25.12 7.44 3.06
N ASP A 250 -25.00 8.31 4.05
CA ASP A 250 -26.11 8.85 4.86
C ASP A 250 -26.81 7.85 5.82
N GLY A 251 -26.34 6.60 5.87
CA GLY A 251 -26.83 5.57 6.82
C GLY A 251 -25.69 5.00 7.64
N PHE A 252 -24.87 5.85 8.24
CA PHE A 252 -23.61 5.48 8.89
C PHE A 252 -23.78 4.79 10.25
N GLY A 253 -24.96 4.83 10.85
CA GLY A 253 -25.22 4.27 12.19
C GLY A 253 -25.15 2.76 12.24
N ALA A 254 -25.68 2.08 11.22
CA ALA A 254 -25.75 0.62 11.15
C ALA A 254 -25.21 0.09 9.81
N THR A 255 -24.67 -1.12 9.85
CA THR A 255 -24.22 -1.80 8.62
C THR A 255 -25.39 -2.16 7.72
N SER A 256 -25.23 -1.93 6.42
CA SER A 256 -26.21 -2.32 5.39
C SER A 256 -25.96 -3.72 4.85
N ASP A 257 -24.75 -4.23 4.97
CA ASP A 257 -24.32 -5.56 4.54
C ASP A 257 -22.97 -5.91 5.16
N ARG A 258 -22.61 -7.18 5.15
CA ARG A 258 -21.31 -7.68 5.60
C ARG A 258 -20.83 -8.80 4.69
N PHE A 259 -19.52 -8.90 4.51
CA PHE A 259 -18.92 -9.90 3.64
C PHE A 259 -17.65 -10.48 4.27
N ALA A 260 -17.70 -11.75 4.66
CA ALA A 260 -16.52 -12.49 5.10
C ALA A 260 -15.66 -12.88 3.89
N VAL A 261 -14.40 -12.47 3.89
CA VAL A 261 -13.48 -12.59 2.73
C VAL A 261 -12.71 -13.91 2.73
N LYS A 262 -12.92 -14.79 3.72
CA LYS A 262 -12.10 -15.99 3.96
C LYS A 262 -10.60 -15.63 4.11
N ALA A 263 -10.31 -14.60 4.85
CA ALA A 263 -8.98 -14.15 5.25
C ALA A 263 -8.94 -14.12 6.77
N GLU A 264 -7.76 -14.20 7.38
CA GLU A 264 -7.61 -14.09 8.83
C GLU A 264 -7.95 -12.68 9.32
N SER A 265 -7.57 -11.66 8.53
CA SER A 265 -7.85 -10.26 8.81
C SER A 265 -8.04 -9.47 7.51
N ILE A 266 -8.48 -8.21 7.62
CA ILE A 266 -8.43 -7.21 6.56
C ILE A 266 -7.69 -6.00 7.12
N ASP A 267 -6.36 -5.98 7.02
CA ASP A 267 -5.56 -4.94 7.68
C ASP A 267 -5.52 -3.65 6.86
N CYS A 268 -5.51 -3.77 5.56
CA CYS A 268 -5.55 -2.62 4.66
C CYS A 268 -6.44 -2.87 3.43
N MET A 269 -6.97 -1.78 2.87
CA MET A 269 -7.83 -1.83 1.67
C MET A 269 -7.53 -0.66 0.73
N VAL A 270 -7.47 -0.94 -0.57
CA VAL A 270 -7.31 0.07 -1.62
C VAL A 270 -8.36 -0.12 -2.72
N PRO A 271 -9.18 0.89 -3.02
CA PRO A 271 -10.10 0.86 -4.15
C PRO A 271 -9.34 0.83 -5.49
N VAL A 272 -9.58 -0.21 -6.29
CA VAL A 272 -9.07 -0.31 -7.66
C VAL A 272 -10.04 0.36 -8.63
N THR A 273 -11.32 0.02 -8.53
CA THR A 273 -12.42 0.63 -9.28
C THR A 273 -13.56 1.00 -8.33
N GLU A 274 -14.67 1.55 -8.86
CA GLU A 274 -15.86 1.82 -8.06
C GLU A 274 -16.48 0.56 -7.42
N ASN A 275 -16.15 -0.63 -7.93
CA ASN A 275 -16.74 -1.90 -7.53
C ASN A 275 -15.72 -2.89 -6.96
N VAL A 276 -14.45 -2.76 -7.30
CA VAL A 276 -13.37 -3.68 -6.94
C VAL A 276 -12.39 -2.99 -6.03
N LEU A 277 -12.02 -3.65 -4.95
CA LEU A 277 -10.94 -3.24 -4.05
C LEU A 277 -9.95 -4.40 -3.86
N CYS A 278 -8.72 -4.06 -3.50
CA CYS A 278 -7.72 -5.01 -3.03
C CYS A 278 -7.62 -4.93 -1.52
N THR A 279 -7.48 -6.09 -0.87
CA THR A 279 -7.29 -6.23 0.59
C THR A 279 -5.95 -6.88 0.88
N GLY A 280 -5.24 -6.38 1.89
CA GLY A 280 -4.09 -7.04 2.51
C GLY A 280 -4.49 -7.65 3.84
N SER A 281 -3.85 -8.76 4.21
CA SER A 281 -4.17 -9.53 5.41
C SER A 281 -2.88 -10.00 6.11
N ILE A 282 -3.02 -10.36 7.39
CA ILE A 282 -1.95 -10.95 8.20
C ILE A 282 -1.46 -12.29 7.63
N ASP A 283 -2.28 -12.98 6.83
CA ASP A 283 -1.89 -14.22 6.13
C ASP A 283 -0.94 -13.97 4.94
N GLY A 284 -0.58 -12.73 4.68
CA GLY A 284 0.33 -12.33 3.61
C GLY A 284 -0.27 -12.34 2.21
N VAL A 285 -1.58 -12.55 2.06
CA VAL A 285 -2.22 -12.66 0.73
C VAL A 285 -2.98 -11.38 0.38
N ILE A 286 -2.70 -10.88 -0.83
CA ILE A 286 -3.47 -9.76 -1.42
C ILE A 286 -4.63 -10.34 -2.22
N ARG A 287 -5.85 -9.98 -1.84
CA ARG A 287 -7.07 -10.46 -2.51
C ARG A 287 -7.78 -9.32 -3.24
N ALA A 288 -8.22 -9.60 -4.46
CA ALA A 288 -9.15 -8.73 -5.17
C ALA A 288 -10.59 -9.12 -4.82
N VAL A 289 -11.38 -8.13 -4.42
CA VAL A 289 -12.74 -8.30 -3.92
C VAL A 289 -13.70 -7.38 -4.66
N ASN A 290 -14.82 -7.90 -5.12
CA ASN A 290 -15.91 -7.10 -5.67
C ASN A 290 -16.97 -6.83 -4.62
N ILE A 291 -17.40 -5.58 -4.54
CA ILE A 291 -18.47 -5.12 -3.64
C ILE A 291 -19.78 -4.98 -4.43
N LEU A 292 -20.79 -5.69 -3.98
CA LEU A 292 -22.15 -5.71 -4.54
C LEU A 292 -22.19 -5.98 -6.05
N PRO A 293 -22.14 -7.26 -6.46
CA PRO A 293 -22.25 -8.46 -5.60
C PRO A 293 -20.95 -8.75 -4.84
N ASN A 294 -21.06 -9.09 -3.55
CA ASN A 294 -19.92 -9.41 -2.70
C ASN A 294 -19.27 -10.72 -3.15
N ARG A 295 -18.04 -10.64 -3.58
CA ARG A 295 -17.32 -11.80 -4.12
C ARG A 295 -15.81 -11.59 -4.07
N VAL A 296 -15.07 -12.59 -3.62
CA VAL A 296 -13.63 -12.69 -3.86
C VAL A 296 -13.42 -13.01 -5.34
N ILE A 297 -12.62 -12.18 -6.04
CA ILE A 297 -12.30 -12.36 -7.46
C ILE A 297 -11.14 -13.34 -7.59
N GLY A 298 -10.11 -13.17 -6.76
CA GLY A 298 -8.91 -13.98 -6.74
C GLY A 298 -7.80 -13.36 -5.91
N SER A 299 -6.64 -14.02 -5.90
CA SER A 299 -5.40 -13.48 -5.33
C SER A 299 -4.68 -12.62 -6.37
N VAL A 300 -4.16 -11.47 -5.94
CA VAL A 300 -3.31 -10.58 -6.75
C VAL A 300 -1.84 -10.92 -6.55
N GLY A 301 -1.46 -11.23 -5.30
CA GLY A 301 -0.10 -11.54 -4.94
C GLY A 301 0.03 -11.92 -3.46
N GLN A 302 1.27 -12.17 -3.03
CA GLN A 302 1.53 -12.58 -1.66
C GLN A 302 2.92 -12.18 -1.15
N HIS A 303 3.03 -12.00 0.16
CA HIS A 303 4.26 -11.87 0.93
C HIS A 303 4.48 -13.17 1.73
N LEU A 304 4.77 -14.24 1.10
CA LEU A 304 5.17 -15.59 1.58
C LEU A 304 4.98 -15.87 3.10
N GLY A 305 3.76 -15.66 3.62
CA GLY A 305 3.41 -15.89 5.02
C GLY A 305 3.75 -14.75 5.98
N GLU A 306 4.19 -13.59 5.47
CA GLU A 306 4.45 -12.42 6.28
C GLU A 306 3.30 -11.40 6.16
N PRO A 307 2.87 -10.78 7.28
CA PRO A 307 1.78 -9.80 7.30
C PRO A 307 1.97 -8.66 6.30
N ILE A 308 0.88 -8.25 5.66
CA ILE A 308 0.83 -7.08 4.79
C ILE A 308 0.32 -5.90 5.61
N GLU A 309 1.17 -4.88 5.78
CA GLU A 309 0.85 -3.69 6.55
C GLU A 309 0.03 -2.68 5.75
N GLN A 310 0.44 -2.41 4.50
CA GLN A 310 -0.24 -1.42 3.68
C GLN A 310 -0.23 -1.76 2.19
N LEU A 311 -1.26 -1.29 1.51
CA LEU A 311 -1.42 -1.30 0.06
C LEU A 311 -1.51 0.13 -0.46
N ALA A 312 -0.91 0.39 -1.61
CA ALA A 312 -1.05 1.66 -2.33
C ALA A 312 -1.26 1.41 -3.82
N LYS A 313 -2.01 2.30 -4.48
CA LYS A 313 -2.26 2.23 -5.92
C LYS A 313 -1.52 3.36 -6.62
N SER A 314 -0.83 3.04 -7.74
CA SER A 314 -0.10 4.04 -8.54
C SER A 314 -1.03 5.09 -9.14
N HIS A 315 -0.48 6.24 -9.51
CA HIS A 315 -1.20 7.34 -10.16
C HIS A 315 -1.83 6.92 -11.50
N THR A 316 -1.20 5.99 -12.23
CA THR A 316 -1.76 5.42 -13.47
C THR A 316 -2.90 4.44 -13.20
N GLY A 317 -3.02 3.94 -11.97
CA GLY A 317 -3.99 2.91 -11.57
C GLY A 317 -3.66 1.51 -12.06
N GLN A 318 -2.53 1.29 -12.72
CA GLN A 318 -2.14 0.00 -13.29
C GLN A 318 -1.32 -0.86 -12.33
N LEU A 319 -0.61 -0.23 -11.39
CA LEU A 319 0.21 -0.91 -10.40
C LEU A 319 -0.40 -0.78 -9.00
N LEU A 320 -0.30 -1.85 -8.24
CA LEU A 320 -0.49 -1.89 -6.80
C LEU A 320 0.87 -2.14 -6.17
N ALA A 321 1.22 -1.42 -5.12
CA ALA A 321 2.33 -1.74 -4.26
C ALA A 321 1.82 -2.29 -2.93
N SER A 322 2.58 -3.18 -2.33
CA SER A 322 2.34 -3.73 -0.99
C SER A 322 3.63 -3.71 -0.19
N CYS A 323 3.54 -3.38 1.09
CA CYS A 323 4.63 -3.55 2.04
C CYS A 323 4.22 -4.52 3.15
N GLY A 324 5.20 -5.18 3.74
CA GLY A 324 4.96 -6.17 4.79
C GLY A 324 6.20 -6.45 5.62
N HIS A 325 6.07 -7.40 6.54
CA HIS A 325 7.12 -7.77 7.47
C HIS A 325 8.32 -8.49 6.82
N ASP A 326 8.21 -8.89 5.54
CA ASP A 326 9.32 -9.45 4.76
C ASP A 326 10.37 -8.41 4.34
N GLN A 327 10.29 -7.18 4.87
CA GLN A 327 11.21 -6.07 4.60
C GLN A 327 11.24 -5.67 3.11
N LYS A 328 10.12 -5.90 2.40
CA LYS A 328 10.02 -5.61 0.97
C LYS A 328 8.80 -4.78 0.63
N VAL A 329 8.98 -3.94 -0.37
CA VAL A 329 7.88 -3.40 -1.16
C VAL A 329 7.83 -4.15 -2.47
N LYS A 330 6.68 -4.76 -2.76
CA LYS A 330 6.41 -5.53 -3.99
C LYS A 330 5.42 -4.81 -4.87
N PHE A 331 5.54 -5.02 -6.18
CA PHE A 331 4.69 -4.40 -7.19
C PHE A 331 3.87 -5.46 -7.92
N TRP A 332 2.61 -5.17 -8.18
CA TRP A 332 1.64 -6.07 -8.81
C TRP A 332 0.93 -5.35 -9.93
N ASP A 333 0.82 -5.98 -11.10
CA ASP A 333 0.00 -5.47 -12.19
C ASP A 333 -1.49 -5.74 -11.90
N ILE A 334 -2.27 -4.68 -11.80
CA ILE A 334 -3.72 -4.71 -11.58
C ILE A 334 -4.53 -4.21 -12.77
N SER A 335 -3.91 -4.03 -13.93
CA SER A 335 -4.55 -3.51 -15.15
C SER A 335 -5.77 -4.33 -15.55
N SER A 336 -5.70 -5.66 -15.37
CA SER A 336 -6.81 -6.58 -15.64
C SER A 336 -8.03 -6.35 -14.75
N LEU A 337 -7.81 -5.93 -13.49
CA LEU A 337 -8.88 -5.63 -12.54
C LEU A 337 -9.60 -4.32 -12.89
N CYS A 338 -8.90 -3.36 -13.48
CA CYS A 338 -9.46 -2.07 -13.89
C CYS A 338 -10.53 -2.21 -14.99
N SER A 339 -10.38 -3.20 -15.86
CA SER A 339 -11.31 -3.48 -16.96
C SER A 339 -12.36 -4.55 -16.63
N MET A 340 -12.28 -5.16 -15.44
CA MET A 340 -13.13 -6.27 -15.06
C MET A 340 -14.55 -5.83 -14.73
N VAL A 341 -15.53 -6.40 -15.45
CA VAL A 341 -16.96 -6.30 -15.13
C VAL A 341 -17.39 -7.62 -14.48
N VAL A 342 -17.70 -7.56 -13.18
CA VAL A 342 -18.26 -8.71 -12.47
C VAL A 342 -19.76 -8.74 -12.71
N ASP A 343 -20.20 -9.66 -13.58
CA ASP A 343 -21.62 -9.87 -13.88
C ASP A 343 -22.37 -10.42 -12.67
N ASP A 344 -23.61 -9.96 -12.49
CA ASP A 344 -24.51 -10.51 -11.48
C ASP A 344 -24.80 -12.00 -11.81
N TYR A 345 -24.45 -12.91 -10.89
CA TYR A 345 -24.58 -14.37 -11.04
C TYR A 345 -25.99 -14.80 -11.48
N ARG A 346 -27.03 -14.01 -11.17
CA ARG A 346 -28.42 -14.27 -11.57
C ARG A 346 -28.66 -14.28 -13.07
N LYS A 347 -27.84 -13.57 -13.86
CA LYS A 347 -27.94 -13.53 -15.33
C LYS A 347 -27.25 -14.72 -16.00
N ARG A 348 -26.26 -15.35 -15.37
CA ARG A 348 -25.47 -16.48 -15.93
C ARG A 348 -26.18 -17.84 -15.93
N LYS A 349 -27.20 -18.04 -15.13
CA LYS A 349 -27.97 -19.30 -15.14
C LYS A 349 -28.71 -19.57 -16.47
N LYS A 350 -28.74 -18.57 -17.38
CA LYS A 350 -29.36 -18.69 -18.72
C LYS A 350 -28.37 -18.87 -19.88
N SER A 351 -27.05 -18.74 -19.69
CA SER A 351 -26.04 -18.96 -20.75
C SER A 351 -24.91 -19.84 -20.24
N GLY A 352 -25.07 -21.14 -20.40
CA GLY A 352 -24.20 -22.18 -19.85
C GLY A 352 -22.75 -22.25 -20.39
N GLN A 353 -21.96 -21.20 -20.28
CA GLN A 353 -20.51 -21.26 -20.53
C GLN A 353 -19.75 -20.35 -19.58
N LEU A 354 -19.11 -20.98 -18.59
CA LEU A 354 -18.03 -20.38 -17.82
C LEU A 354 -16.77 -20.35 -18.73
N LYS A 355 -16.38 -19.17 -19.18
CA LYS A 355 -15.02 -18.98 -19.69
C LYS A 355 -14.10 -18.89 -18.48
N ALA A 356 -13.20 -19.85 -18.35
CA ALA A 356 -12.10 -19.80 -17.38
C ALA A 356 -11.24 -18.57 -17.68
N LEU A 357 -10.96 -17.76 -16.67
CA LEU A 357 -9.96 -16.69 -16.72
C LEU A 357 -8.59 -17.36 -17.01
N SER A 358 -7.88 -16.86 -18.02
CA SER A 358 -6.59 -17.42 -18.39
C SER A 358 -5.60 -17.18 -17.23
N SER A 359 -4.88 -18.24 -16.87
CA SER A 359 -3.87 -18.25 -15.80
C SER A 359 -2.67 -17.31 -16.02
N LYS A 360 -2.64 -16.56 -17.14
CA LYS A 360 -1.61 -15.57 -17.45
C LYS A 360 -1.86 -14.19 -16.82
N ALA A 361 -3.09 -13.92 -16.38
CA ALA A 361 -3.45 -12.61 -15.80
C ALA A 361 -3.28 -12.53 -14.28
N LEU A 362 -3.06 -13.68 -13.62
CA LEU A 362 -2.87 -13.79 -12.18
C LEU A 362 -1.55 -14.53 -11.98
N GLY A 363 -0.48 -13.79 -11.78
CA GLY A 363 0.87 -14.32 -11.61
C GLY A 363 0.94 -15.39 -10.55
N GLY A 364 1.22 -16.64 -10.95
CA GLY A 364 1.63 -17.71 -10.04
C GLY A 364 0.64 -18.84 -9.86
N ARG A 365 1.15 -19.85 -10.13
CA ARG A 365 1.05 -21.32 -10.13
C ARG A 365 0.25 -21.99 -9.02
N GLU A 366 -0.89 -21.54 -8.55
CA GLU A 366 -1.80 -22.43 -7.82
C GLU A 366 -3.24 -21.94 -7.99
N ASP A 367 -4.07 -22.84 -8.51
CA ASP A 367 -5.48 -22.61 -8.74
C ASP A 367 -6.20 -22.55 -7.38
N PHE A 368 -6.25 -21.39 -6.77
CA PHE A 368 -6.93 -21.13 -5.49
C PHE A 368 -8.42 -21.57 -5.52
N PHE A 369 -8.96 -21.84 -6.69
CA PHE A 369 -10.33 -22.32 -6.87
C PHE A 369 -10.49 -23.85 -6.89
N ALA A 370 -9.40 -24.63 -6.84
CA ALA A 370 -9.47 -26.08 -6.84
C ALA A 370 -10.19 -26.59 -5.59
N ASP A 371 -9.86 -26.06 -4.42
CA ASP A 371 -10.44 -26.43 -3.14
C ASP A 371 -11.94 -26.08 -3.02
N LEU A 372 -12.39 -25.01 -3.70
CA LEU A 372 -13.79 -24.61 -3.70
C LEU A 372 -14.68 -25.49 -4.61
N ARG A 373 -14.09 -26.30 -5.48
CA ARG A 373 -14.84 -27.25 -6.32
C ARG A 373 -15.11 -28.55 -5.61
N GLU A 374 -14.23 -28.99 -4.72
CA GLU A 374 -14.41 -30.25 -3.97
C GLU A 374 -15.50 -30.15 -2.90
N GLU A 375 -15.73 -29.00 -2.26
CA GLU A 375 -16.79 -28.82 -1.27
C GLU A 375 -18.23 -28.77 -1.88
N ALA A 376 -18.35 -28.55 -3.18
CA ALA A 376 -19.63 -28.44 -3.87
C ALA A 376 -20.18 -29.81 -4.37
N GLU A 377 -19.38 -30.87 -4.34
CA GLU A 377 -19.74 -32.20 -4.87
C GLU A 377 -19.90 -33.31 -3.80
N ALA A 378 -19.87 -33.00 -2.51
CA ALA A 378 -20.17 -34.00 -1.48
C ALA A 378 -21.65 -34.39 -1.53
N PRO A 379 -21.98 -35.68 -1.71
CA PRO A 379 -23.36 -36.12 -1.78
C PRO A 379 -24.03 -35.97 -0.42
N LYS A 380 -25.23 -35.44 -0.41
CA LYS A 380 -26.13 -35.52 0.75
C LYS A 380 -26.57 -36.95 0.88
N GLU A 381 -26.09 -37.66 1.90
CA GLU A 381 -26.71 -38.88 2.37
C GLU A 381 -28.09 -38.54 2.93
N GLU A 382 -29.14 -39.06 2.26
CA GLU A 382 -30.49 -39.09 2.76
C GLU A 382 -30.52 -40.08 3.93
N GLN A 383 -30.71 -39.60 5.15
CA GLN A 383 -31.08 -40.43 6.27
C GLN A 383 -32.58 -40.69 6.17
N GLU A 384 -32.94 -41.93 5.78
CA GLU A 384 -34.29 -42.49 5.97
C GLU A 384 -34.53 -42.63 7.47
N GLU A 385 -35.46 -41.87 8.02
CA GLU A 385 -36.05 -42.12 9.34
C GLU A 385 -36.99 -43.32 9.25
N GLU A 386 -36.56 -44.46 9.77
CA GLU A 386 -37.47 -45.57 10.11
C GLU A 386 -38.33 -45.18 11.32
N SER A 387 -39.61 -45.01 11.04
CA SER A 387 -40.65 -44.90 12.06
C SER A 387 -40.91 -46.29 12.67
N HIS A 388 -40.50 -46.51 13.92
CA HIS A 388 -40.98 -47.56 14.72
C HIS A 388 -42.13 -47.06 15.64
N SER A 389 -43.33 -47.48 15.31
CA SER A 389 -44.47 -47.48 16.20
C SER A 389 -44.34 -48.67 17.14
N ASP A 390 -44.30 -48.42 18.43
CA ASP A 390 -44.72 -49.45 19.42
C ASP A 390 -45.79 -48.85 20.31
N ASP A 391 -47.01 -49.46 20.13
CA ASP A 391 -48.05 -49.46 21.06
C ASP A 391 -47.68 -50.36 22.26
N SER A 392 -47.95 -49.94 23.48
CA SER A 392 -48.62 -50.75 24.50
C SER A 392 -48.49 -50.19 25.92
N ASP A 393 -49.65 -50.01 26.54
CA ASP A 393 -50.06 -49.99 27.96
C ASP A 393 -49.68 -48.72 28.77
#